data_94e417217a8a91834a9a17fc95d18c4a
#
_entry.id   94e417217a8a91834a9a17fc95d18c4a
#
_cell.length_a   1.000
_cell.length_b   1.000
_cell.length_c   1.000
_cell.angle_alpha   90.00
_cell.angle_beta   90.00
_cell.angle_gamma   90.00
#
_symmetry.space_group_name_H-M   'P 1'
#
loop_
_entity.id
_entity.type
_entity.pdbx_description
1 polymer ?
#
loop_
_entity_poly.entity_id
_entity_poly.type
_entity_poly.pdbx_seq_one_letter_code
_entity_poly.pdbx_strand_id
1 'polypeptide(L)'
;GERLDLLMLSHRDSDHTGGAAAVLAQQPQAALTGSIEAEHELQALRPATPCVAGQRWDWDGVAFEVLYPAAGQGTPVAAGKASAPAVRTNAASCVLRIATLGPAPAVALLVGDIEQAQEQALVARAAPLAADVLLVPHHGSKTSSSAPFLDAVQPRTALVQAGYRNRCGHPAPEVLGRYQERDIQVVESARCGAAT
;
A
#
# COMPACT_ATOMS: atom_id res chain seq x y z
N GLY A 1 5.69 26.64 -2.88
CA GLY A 1 5.29 25.37 -2.25
C GLY A 1 6.15 24.25 -2.78
N GLU A 2 6.23 23.15 -2.07
CA GLU A 2 6.93 21.95 -2.53
C GLU A 2 6.25 21.39 -3.77
N ARG A 3 7.05 20.83 -4.68
CA ARG A 3 6.56 20.19 -5.90
C ARG A 3 6.40 18.70 -5.66
N LEU A 4 5.30 18.14 -6.14
CA LEU A 4 5.06 16.71 -6.18
C LEU A 4 5.27 16.21 -7.61
N ASP A 5 6.12 15.19 -7.79
CA ASP A 5 6.38 14.60 -9.11
C ASP A 5 5.48 13.42 -9.40
N LEU A 6 5.10 12.65 -8.37
CA LEU A 6 4.25 11.47 -8.50
C LEU A 6 3.27 11.36 -7.32
N LEU A 7 2.00 11.13 -7.63
CA LEU A 7 0.99 10.65 -6.69
C LEU A 7 0.76 9.16 -6.96
N MET A 8 0.99 8.34 -5.95
CA MET A 8 0.72 6.90 -6.04
C MET A 8 -0.46 6.53 -5.13
N LEU A 9 -1.47 5.88 -5.70
CA LEU A 9 -2.65 5.40 -4.99
C LEU A 9 -2.66 3.89 -4.94
N SER A 10 -2.81 3.31 -3.75
CA SER A 10 -2.78 1.86 -3.59
C SER A 10 -3.93 1.19 -4.33
N HIS A 11 -5.15 1.68 -4.15
CA HIS A 11 -6.38 1.20 -4.80
C HIS A 11 -7.47 2.28 -4.75
N ARG A 12 -8.66 1.97 -5.28
CA ARG A 12 -9.72 2.96 -5.57
C ARG A 12 -10.58 3.37 -4.38
N ASP A 13 -10.51 2.72 -3.22
CA ASP A 13 -11.43 2.98 -2.11
C ASP A 13 -11.28 4.42 -1.59
N SER A 14 -12.38 4.99 -1.12
CA SER A 14 -12.50 6.43 -0.87
C SER A 14 -11.58 6.94 0.23
N ASP A 15 -11.22 6.12 1.19
CA ASP A 15 -10.24 6.44 2.24
C ASP A 15 -8.80 6.48 1.72
N HIS A 16 -8.54 5.93 0.51
CA HIS A 16 -7.27 6.02 -0.20
C HIS A 16 -7.27 7.06 -1.32
N THR A 17 -8.42 7.35 -1.92
CA THR A 17 -8.52 8.27 -3.08
C THR A 17 -9.17 9.61 -2.78
N GLY A 18 -9.85 9.75 -1.64
CA GLY A 18 -10.72 10.91 -1.37
C GLY A 18 -10.02 12.27 -1.41
N GLY A 19 -8.72 12.36 -1.12
CA GLY A 19 -7.91 13.58 -1.22
C GLY A 19 -7.22 13.78 -2.58
N ALA A 20 -7.22 12.78 -3.45
CA ALA A 20 -6.38 12.77 -4.65
C ALA A 20 -6.73 13.89 -5.64
N ALA A 21 -8.01 14.18 -5.85
CA ALA A 21 -8.44 15.26 -6.74
C ALA A 21 -7.90 16.63 -6.30
N ALA A 22 -7.95 16.91 -4.98
CA ALA A 22 -7.42 18.16 -4.43
C ALA A 22 -5.89 18.25 -4.58
N VAL A 23 -5.17 17.14 -4.36
CA VAL A 23 -3.72 17.08 -4.56
C VAL A 23 -3.37 17.32 -6.03
N LEU A 24 -4.03 16.65 -6.97
CA LEU A 24 -3.79 16.80 -8.41
C LEU A 24 -4.11 18.21 -8.91
N ALA A 25 -5.13 18.86 -8.34
CA ALA A 25 -5.45 20.25 -8.67
C ALA A 25 -4.36 21.23 -8.22
N GLN A 26 -3.72 20.99 -7.08
CA GLN A 26 -2.62 21.81 -6.57
C GLN A 26 -1.26 21.44 -7.19
N GLN A 27 -1.14 20.25 -7.73
CA GLN A 27 0.09 19.71 -8.31
C GLN A 27 -0.15 19.29 -9.78
N PRO A 28 -0.33 20.27 -10.70
CA PRO A 28 -0.76 19.99 -12.08
C PRO A 28 0.25 19.18 -12.88
N GLN A 29 1.49 19.10 -12.45
CA GLN A 29 2.57 18.36 -13.12
C GLN A 29 2.79 16.95 -12.53
N ALA A 30 2.17 16.64 -11.38
CA ALA A 30 2.32 15.33 -10.77
C ALA A 30 1.77 14.23 -11.68
N ALA A 31 2.55 13.19 -11.94
CA ALA A 31 2.04 11.98 -12.56
C ALA A 31 1.14 11.23 -11.57
N LEU A 32 0.22 10.43 -12.09
CA LEU A 32 -0.63 9.56 -11.28
C LEU A 32 -0.31 8.10 -11.60
N THR A 33 -0.08 7.29 -10.59
CA THR A 33 0.01 5.83 -10.72
C THR A 33 -0.86 5.16 -9.65
N GLY A 34 -1.35 3.97 -9.92
CA GLY A 34 -2.15 3.25 -8.94
C GLY A 34 -3.02 2.15 -9.54
N SER A 35 -3.66 1.38 -8.65
CA SER A 35 -4.68 0.40 -9.03
C SER A 35 -6.05 1.05 -9.09
N ILE A 36 -6.27 1.83 -10.15
CA ILE A 36 -7.50 2.58 -10.39
C ILE A 36 -8.10 2.16 -11.74
N GLU A 37 -9.38 1.85 -11.75
CA GLU A 37 -10.10 1.44 -12.96
C GLU A 37 -10.16 2.56 -14.00
N ALA A 38 -10.31 2.18 -15.28
CA ALA A 38 -10.39 3.12 -16.38
C ALA A 38 -11.60 4.08 -16.26
N GLU A 39 -12.66 3.64 -15.61
CA GLU A 39 -13.89 4.42 -15.42
C GLU A 39 -13.88 5.32 -14.18
N HIS A 40 -12.84 5.25 -13.34
CA HIS A 40 -12.76 6.06 -12.14
C HIS A 40 -12.63 7.56 -12.49
N GLU A 41 -13.30 8.42 -11.76
CA GLU A 41 -13.34 9.87 -12.01
C GLU A 41 -11.96 10.54 -12.08
N LEU A 42 -10.99 10.05 -11.32
CA LEU A 42 -9.60 10.55 -11.35
C LEU A 42 -8.93 10.38 -12.71
N GLN A 43 -9.35 9.39 -13.51
CA GLN A 43 -8.80 9.18 -14.87
C GLN A 43 -9.11 10.36 -15.80
N ALA A 44 -10.24 11.04 -15.58
CA ALA A 44 -10.59 12.23 -16.34
C ALA A 44 -9.75 13.46 -15.92
N LEU A 45 -9.29 13.51 -14.66
CA LEU A 45 -8.41 14.56 -14.18
C LEU A 45 -6.96 14.31 -14.58
N ARG A 46 -6.51 13.08 -14.43
CA ARG A 46 -5.15 12.62 -14.75
C ARG A 46 -5.17 11.14 -15.08
N PRO A 47 -4.82 10.74 -16.31
CA PRO A 47 -4.69 9.32 -16.65
C PRO A 47 -3.68 8.64 -15.72
N ALA A 48 -4.12 7.58 -15.04
CA ALA A 48 -3.28 6.84 -14.12
C ALA A 48 -2.51 5.74 -14.86
N THR A 49 -1.21 5.67 -14.62
CA THR A 49 -0.41 4.51 -15.02
C THR A 49 -0.67 3.37 -14.02
N PRO A 50 -1.08 2.17 -14.47
CA PRO A 50 -1.26 1.04 -13.57
C PRO A 50 0.02 0.69 -12.84
N CYS A 51 -0.06 0.40 -11.54
CA CYS A 51 1.07 -0.19 -10.83
C CYS A 51 1.15 -1.70 -11.12
N VAL A 52 2.35 -2.15 -11.45
CA VAL A 52 2.62 -3.55 -11.79
C VAL A 52 3.94 -3.98 -11.17
N ALA A 53 3.96 -5.16 -10.56
CA ALA A 53 5.18 -5.72 -9.97
C ALA A 53 6.35 -5.73 -10.96
N GLY A 54 7.51 -5.33 -10.47
CA GLY A 54 8.73 -5.19 -11.25
C GLY A 54 8.99 -3.78 -11.79
N GLN A 55 8.05 -2.84 -11.68
CA GLN A 55 8.33 -1.42 -11.92
C GLN A 55 9.32 -0.92 -10.88
N ARG A 56 10.36 -0.20 -11.34
CA ARG A 56 11.44 0.34 -10.49
C ARG A 56 11.85 1.72 -10.97
N TRP A 57 12.23 2.57 -10.03
CA TRP A 57 12.85 3.87 -10.29
C TRP A 57 13.67 4.32 -9.09
N ASP A 58 14.59 5.24 -9.30
CA ASP A 58 15.41 5.84 -8.26
C ASP A 58 15.24 7.36 -8.28
N TRP A 59 15.09 7.98 -7.10
CA TRP A 59 15.09 9.42 -6.91
C TRP A 59 15.94 9.80 -5.68
N ASP A 60 16.84 10.74 -5.85
CA ASP A 60 17.63 11.37 -4.78
C ASP A 60 18.24 10.39 -3.77
N GLY A 61 18.76 9.28 -4.26
CA GLY A 61 19.39 8.27 -3.43
C GLY A 61 18.41 7.31 -2.76
N VAL A 62 17.17 7.25 -3.24
CA VAL A 62 16.12 6.32 -2.80
C VAL A 62 15.65 5.47 -3.96
N ALA A 63 15.63 4.17 -3.80
CA ALA A 63 15.10 3.20 -4.75
C ALA A 63 13.66 2.83 -4.40
N PHE A 64 12.84 2.72 -5.42
CA PHE A 64 11.43 2.34 -5.35
C PHE A 64 11.18 1.10 -6.18
N GLU A 65 10.44 0.15 -5.66
CA GLU A 65 10.06 -1.07 -6.37
C GLU A 65 8.62 -1.45 -6.07
N VAL A 66 7.81 -1.61 -7.12
CA VAL A 66 6.44 -2.15 -7.00
C VAL A 66 6.54 -3.68 -6.89
N LEU A 67 6.03 -4.22 -5.79
CA LEU A 67 6.03 -5.66 -5.55
C LEU A 67 4.71 -6.33 -5.92
N TYR A 68 3.59 -5.62 -5.99
CA TYR A 68 2.26 -6.16 -6.28
C TYR A 68 1.36 -5.03 -6.83
N PRO A 69 0.36 -5.33 -7.68
CA PRO A 69 -0.03 -6.63 -8.21
C PRO A 69 0.90 -7.16 -9.30
N ALA A 70 0.93 -8.49 -9.52
CA ALA A 70 1.64 -9.07 -10.65
C ALA A 70 0.94 -8.73 -11.98
N ALA A 71 1.67 -8.76 -13.08
CA ALA A 71 1.11 -8.49 -14.40
C ALA A 71 -0.11 -9.38 -14.67
N GLY A 72 -1.24 -8.77 -15.08
CA GLY A 72 -2.51 -9.44 -15.29
C GLY A 72 -3.32 -9.75 -14.01
N GLN A 73 -2.78 -9.42 -12.83
CA GLN A 73 -3.49 -9.46 -11.55
C GLN A 73 -3.74 -8.02 -11.11
N GLY A 74 -4.96 -7.65 -10.80
CA GLY A 74 -5.23 -6.32 -10.21
C GLY A 74 -5.52 -5.18 -11.19
N THR A 75 -5.45 -5.38 -12.50
CA THR A 75 -6.15 -4.45 -13.41
C THR A 75 -7.64 -4.75 -13.31
N PRO A 76 -8.46 -3.83 -12.82
CA PRO A 76 -9.89 -3.97 -12.92
C PRO A 76 -10.23 -4.10 -14.40
N VAL A 77 -10.78 -5.23 -14.78
CA VAL A 77 -11.23 -5.45 -16.16
C VAL A 77 -12.36 -4.47 -16.41
N ALA A 78 -12.21 -3.63 -17.44
CA ALA A 78 -13.28 -2.76 -17.90
C ALA A 78 -14.61 -3.52 -17.93
N ALA A 79 -15.63 -2.94 -17.31
CA ALA A 79 -16.98 -3.50 -17.30
C ALA A 79 -17.48 -3.65 -18.73
N GLY A 80 -17.28 -4.80 -19.35
CA GLY A 80 -17.63 -5.05 -20.75
C GLY A 80 -17.53 -6.50 -21.18
N LYS A 81 -16.92 -7.37 -20.37
CA LYS A 81 -16.94 -8.83 -20.62
C LYS A 81 -17.47 -9.56 -19.38
N ALA A 82 -18.71 -9.98 -19.48
CA ALA A 82 -19.48 -10.68 -18.46
C ALA A 82 -18.94 -12.08 -18.17
N SER A 83 -17.71 -12.23 -17.62
CA SER A 83 -17.24 -13.53 -17.12
C SER A 83 -16.06 -13.52 -16.15
N ALA A 84 -15.47 -12.36 -15.81
CA ALA A 84 -14.46 -12.32 -14.77
C ALA A 84 -15.09 -11.91 -13.43
N PRO A 85 -14.83 -12.62 -12.30
CA PRO A 85 -15.29 -12.17 -11.01
C PRO A 85 -14.67 -10.79 -10.72
N ALA A 86 -15.50 -9.85 -10.24
CA ALA A 86 -15.02 -8.53 -9.85
C ALA A 86 -13.87 -8.72 -8.84
N VAL A 87 -12.68 -8.22 -9.18
CA VAL A 87 -11.55 -8.22 -8.27
C VAL A 87 -11.94 -7.35 -7.08
N ARG A 88 -11.84 -7.87 -5.86
CA ARG A 88 -12.06 -7.06 -4.65
C ARG A 88 -11.04 -5.93 -4.65
N THR A 89 -11.45 -4.72 -4.32
CA THR A 89 -10.62 -3.51 -4.39
C THR A 89 -9.31 -3.66 -3.62
N ASN A 90 -9.40 -4.16 -2.39
CA ASN A 90 -8.22 -4.44 -1.54
C ASN A 90 -7.23 -5.40 -2.20
N ALA A 91 -7.74 -6.43 -2.90
CA ALA A 91 -6.91 -7.40 -3.60
C ALA A 91 -6.12 -6.82 -4.78
N ALA A 92 -6.40 -5.58 -5.18
CA ALA A 92 -5.68 -4.86 -6.23
C ALA A 92 -4.65 -3.87 -5.67
N SER A 93 -4.51 -3.73 -4.34
CA SER A 93 -3.62 -2.75 -3.72
C SER A 93 -2.19 -2.83 -4.24
N CYS A 94 -1.64 -1.68 -4.62
CA CYS A 94 -0.22 -1.57 -4.93
C CYS A 94 0.62 -1.80 -3.67
N VAL A 95 1.62 -2.64 -3.77
CA VAL A 95 2.65 -2.81 -2.73
C VAL A 95 3.94 -2.19 -3.21
N LEU A 96 4.43 -1.20 -2.45
CA LEU A 96 5.63 -0.45 -2.77
C LEU A 96 6.71 -0.69 -1.72
N ARG A 97 7.87 -1.11 -2.16
CA ARG A 97 9.10 -1.15 -1.38
C ARG A 97 9.91 0.10 -1.66
N ILE A 98 10.36 0.77 -0.61
CA ILE A 98 11.18 1.98 -0.65
C ILE A 98 12.47 1.67 0.12
N ALA A 99 13.63 1.93 -0.49
CA ALA A 99 14.91 1.66 0.15
C ALA A 99 15.90 2.80 -0.11
N THR A 100 16.58 3.27 0.93
CA THR A 100 17.70 4.19 0.73
C THR A 100 18.84 3.46 0.01
N LEU A 101 19.53 4.15 -0.90
CA LEU A 101 20.72 3.61 -1.54
C LEU A 101 21.91 3.71 -0.59
N GLY A 102 22.75 2.68 -0.55
CA GLY A 102 23.94 2.67 0.29
C GLY A 102 24.27 1.28 0.85
N PRO A 103 25.35 1.18 1.65
CA PRO A 103 25.82 -0.11 2.17
C PRO A 103 24.93 -0.71 3.28
N ALA A 104 24.08 0.13 3.91
CA ALA A 104 23.11 -0.29 4.93
C ALA A 104 21.78 0.41 4.64
N PRO A 105 20.98 -0.09 3.68
CA PRO A 105 19.73 0.56 3.29
C PRO A 105 18.71 0.48 4.42
N ALA A 106 18.05 1.59 4.72
CA ALA A 106 16.79 1.60 5.46
C ALA A 106 15.64 1.29 4.49
N VAL A 107 14.75 0.40 4.89
CA VAL A 107 13.67 -0.10 4.03
C VAL A 107 12.31 0.15 4.66
N ALA A 108 11.40 0.72 3.87
CA ALA A 108 9.98 0.82 4.21
C ALA A 108 9.14 0.03 3.21
N LEU A 109 8.08 -0.61 3.72
CA LEU A 109 7.12 -1.36 2.91
C LEU A 109 5.71 -0.75 3.08
N LEU A 110 5.17 -0.21 1.98
CA LEU A 110 3.82 0.33 1.90
C LEU A 110 2.94 -0.66 1.16
N VAL A 111 1.93 -1.19 1.81
CA VAL A 111 1.21 -2.37 1.32
C VAL A 111 -0.27 -2.12 1.00
N GLY A 112 -0.77 -0.90 1.24
CA GLY A 112 -2.20 -0.62 1.10
C GLY A 112 -3.05 -1.60 1.90
N ASP A 113 -4.16 -2.02 1.33
CA ASP A 113 -5.15 -2.87 2.00
C ASP A 113 -5.08 -4.34 1.58
N ILE A 114 -3.86 -4.83 1.26
CA ILE A 114 -3.72 -6.27 1.00
C ILE A 114 -4.24 -7.10 2.17
N GLU A 115 -4.79 -8.25 1.84
CA GLU A 115 -5.31 -9.23 2.79
C GLU A 115 -4.47 -10.51 2.73
N GLN A 116 -4.77 -11.49 3.59
CA GLN A 116 -3.98 -12.73 3.73
C GLN A 116 -3.68 -13.44 2.40
N ALA A 117 -4.61 -13.41 1.43
CA ALA A 117 -4.39 -14.04 0.14
C ALA A 117 -3.26 -13.39 -0.66
N GLN A 118 -3.17 -12.04 -0.64
CA GLN A 118 -2.13 -11.28 -1.29
C GLN A 118 -0.79 -11.40 -0.54
N GLU A 119 -0.85 -11.37 0.80
CA GLU A 119 0.31 -11.63 1.66
C GLU A 119 0.93 -13.00 1.36
N GLN A 120 0.10 -14.06 1.29
CA GLN A 120 0.54 -15.40 0.93
C GLN A 120 1.16 -15.46 -0.46
N ALA A 121 0.56 -14.78 -1.45
CA ALA A 121 1.10 -14.72 -2.80
C ALA A 121 2.48 -14.02 -2.86
N LEU A 122 2.68 -12.97 -2.06
CA LEU A 122 3.95 -12.28 -1.92
C LEU A 122 5.02 -13.18 -1.28
N VAL A 123 4.68 -13.85 -0.21
CA VAL A 123 5.58 -14.80 0.50
C VAL A 123 5.93 -15.98 -0.40
N ALA A 124 4.94 -16.61 -1.04
CA ALA A 124 5.13 -17.79 -1.88
C ALA A 124 6.08 -17.57 -3.07
N ARG A 125 6.11 -16.35 -3.63
CA ARG A 125 7.03 -16.00 -4.72
C ARG A 125 8.37 -15.43 -4.24
N ALA A 126 8.65 -15.49 -2.93
CA ALA A 126 9.86 -14.95 -2.32
C ALA A 126 10.13 -13.47 -2.69
N ALA A 127 9.07 -12.65 -2.70
CA ALA A 127 9.22 -11.21 -2.92
C ALA A 127 10.17 -10.60 -1.86
N PRO A 128 10.93 -9.54 -2.17
CA PRO A 128 11.85 -8.91 -1.23
C PRO A 128 11.10 -8.09 -0.17
N LEU A 129 10.48 -8.78 0.81
CA LEU A 129 9.58 -8.20 1.79
C LEU A 129 10.30 -7.61 3.01
N ALA A 130 11.53 -8.03 3.31
CA ALA A 130 12.26 -7.56 4.49
C ALA A 130 12.32 -6.03 4.53
N ALA A 131 11.88 -5.44 5.66
CA ALA A 131 11.77 -3.99 5.82
C ALA A 131 11.93 -3.58 7.29
N ASP A 132 12.50 -2.41 7.54
CA ASP A 132 12.61 -1.83 8.89
C ASP A 132 11.28 -1.26 9.37
N VAL A 133 10.50 -0.70 8.43
CA VAL A 133 9.21 -0.06 8.69
C VAL A 133 8.15 -0.70 7.79
N LEU A 134 7.04 -1.12 8.41
CA LEU A 134 5.85 -1.63 7.71
C LEU A 134 4.69 -0.69 7.93
N LEU A 135 4.08 -0.20 6.85
CA LEU A 135 2.72 0.33 6.93
C LEU A 135 1.76 -0.85 7.07
N VAL A 136 1.03 -0.89 8.18
CA VAL A 136 0.19 -2.04 8.54
C VAL A 136 -0.88 -2.28 7.49
N PRO A 137 -0.99 -3.50 6.92
CA PRO A 137 -1.97 -3.80 5.88
C PRO A 137 -3.40 -3.57 6.36
N HIS A 138 -4.23 -2.99 5.50
CA HIS A 138 -5.67 -2.81 5.70
C HIS A 138 -6.00 -2.24 7.09
N HIS A 139 -5.25 -1.19 7.49
CA HIS A 139 -5.42 -0.47 8.76
C HIS A 139 -5.37 -1.36 10.01
N GLY A 140 -4.87 -2.58 9.90
CA GLY A 140 -4.91 -3.58 10.97
C GLY A 140 -6.23 -4.37 11.04
N SER A 141 -6.89 -4.58 9.89
CA SER A 141 -8.04 -5.46 9.77
C SER A 141 -7.69 -6.91 10.15
N LYS A 142 -8.66 -7.66 10.69
CA LYS A 142 -8.53 -9.09 11.02
C LYS A 142 -8.11 -9.94 9.82
N THR A 143 -8.43 -9.49 8.61
CA THR A 143 -8.14 -10.20 7.35
C THR A 143 -6.71 -10.01 6.86
N SER A 144 -5.88 -9.26 7.59
CA SER A 144 -4.51 -8.92 7.22
C SER A 144 -3.48 -9.25 8.29
N SER A 145 -2.22 -8.92 8.04
CA SER A 145 -1.09 -9.10 8.97
C SER A 145 -0.93 -10.55 9.43
N SER A 146 -0.93 -11.49 8.48
CA SER A 146 -0.75 -12.91 8.78
C SER A 146 0.65 -13.20 9.36
N ALA A 147 0.75 -14.22 10.22
CA ALA A 147 2.02 -14.61 10.82
C ALA A 147 3.12 -14.87 9.77
N PRO A 148 2.90 -15.66 8.69
CA PRO A 148 3.92 -15.87 7.67
C PRO A 148 4.37 -14.59 6.96
N PHE A 149 3.48 -13.61 6.79
CA PHE A 149 3.82 -12.33 6.20
C PHE A 149 4.71 -11.51 7.14
N LEU A 150 4.33 -11.40 8.42
CA LEU A 150 5.14 -10.69 9.41
C LEU A 150 6.51 -11.34 9.62
N ASP A 151 6.59 -12.67 9.57
CA ASP A 151 7.83 -13.42 9.66
C ASP A 151 8.75 -13.18 8.43
N ALA A 152 8.17 -12.87 7.27
CA ALA A 152 8.91 -12.52 6.06
C ALA A 152 9.35 -11.06 6.02
N VAL A 153 8.54 -10.14 6.57
CA VAL A 153 8.86 -8.69 6.61
C VAL A 153 9.83 -8.37 7.75
N GLN A 154 9.62 -8.92 8.93
CA GLN A 154 10.40 -8.69 10.17
C GLN A 154 10.63 -7.20 10.48
N PRO A 155 9.60 -6.35 10.50
CA PRO A 155 9.79 -4.94 10.70
C PRO A 155 10.16 -4.65 12.17
N ARG A 156 10.95 -3.61 12.40
CA ARG A 156 11.15 -3.06 13.75
C ARG A 156 9.99 -2.20 14.20
N THR A 157 9.41 -1.48 13.24
CA THR A 157 8.30 -0.55 13.49
C THR A 157 7.16 -0.80 12.52
N ALA A 158 5.95 -0.86 13.04
CA ALA A 158 4.72 -0.97 12.27
C ALA A 158 3.86 0.29 12.47
N LEU A 159 3.50 0.97 11.37
CA LEU A 159 2.70 2.17 11.39
C LEU A 159 1.25 1.84 11.06
N VAL A 160 0.33 2.10 11.98
CA VAL A 160 -1.11 1.94 11.75
C VAL A 160 -1.71 3.29 11.38
N GLN A 161 -2.27 3.37 10.19
CA GLN A 161 -3.11 4.50 9.77
C GLN A 161 -4.58 4.12 9.97
N ALA A 162 -5.18 4.59 11.04
CA ALA A 162 -6.59 4.37 11.34
C ALA A 162 -7.18 5.62 11.99
N GLY A 163 -8.46 5.89 11.69
CA GLY A 163 -9.15 7.01 12.30
C GLY A 163 -9.37 6.81 13.81
N TYR A 164 -9.31 7.88 14.59
CA TYR A 164 -9.65 7.83 16.01
C TYR A 164 -11.09 7.33 16.19
N ARG A 165 -11.27 6.28 17.01
CA ARG A 165 -12.57 5.62 17.26
C ARG A 165 -13.30 5.24 15.96
N ASN A 166 -12.57 4.76 14.95
CA ASN A 166 -13.17 4.35 13.68
C ASN A 166 -14.21 3.24 13.87
N ARG A 167 -15.21 3.23 12.98
CA ARG A 167 -16.34 2.30 13.07
C ARG A 167 -15.96 0.84 12.80
N CYS A 168 -14.86 0.62 12.10
CA CYS A 168 -14.36 -0.72 11.77
C CYS A 168 -13.65 -1.40 12.95
N GLY A 169 -13.32 -0.65 14.01
CA GLY A 169 -12.57 -1.16 15.16
C GLY A 169 -11.12 -1.52 14.82
N HIS A 170 -10.54 -0.82 13.85
CA HIS A 170 -9.13 -1.01 13.48
C HIS A 170 -8.21 -0.13 14.32
N PRO A 171 -6.99 -0.61 14.65
CA PRO A 171 -6.50 -1.98 14.44
C PRO A 171 -7.19 -3.00 15.34
N ALA A 172 -7.45 -4.19 14.81
CA ALA A 172 -8.08 -5.26 15.59
C ALA A 172 -7.14 -5.77 16.68
N PRO A 173 -7.63 -6.07 17.91
CA PRO A 173 -6.79 -6.53 19.01
C PRO A 173 -5.94 -7.75 18.69
N GLU A 174 -6.49 -8.70 17.94
CA GLU A 174 -5.77 -9.91 17.51
C GLU A 174 -4.63 -9.62 16.53
N VAL A 175 -4.76 -8.55 15.73
CA VAL A 175 -3.69 -8.09 14.85
C VAL A 175 -2.58 -7.43 15.68
N LEU A 176 -2.94 -6.56 16.62
CA LEU A 176 -1.97 -5.98 17.56
C LEU A 176 -1.21 -7.06 18.34
N GLY A 177 -1.90 -8.13 18.77
CA GLY A 177 -1.27 -9.27 19.43
C GLY A 177 -0.16 -9.91 18.59
N ARG A 178 -0.38 -10.09 17.28
CA ARG A 178 0.64 -10.68 16.37
C ARG A 178 1.90 -9.82 16.26
N TYR A 179 1.77 -8.50 16.33
CA TYR A 179 2.92 -7.57 16.36
C TYR A 179 3.64 -7.64 17.70
N GLN A 180 2.90 -7.67 18.81
CA GLN A 180 3.45 -7.77 20.16
C GLN A 180 4.21 -9.08 20.39
N GLU A 181 3.69 -10.22 19.90
CA GLU A 181 4.36 -11.53 19.95
C GLU A 181 5.72 -11.57 19.24
N ARG A 182 5.99 -10.57 18.38
CA ARG A 182 7.22 -10.43 17.60
C ARG A 182 8.10 -9.27 18.04
N ASP A 183 7.79 -8.65 19.18
CA ASP A 183 8.48 -7.46 19.70
C ASP A 183 8.53 -6.29 18.69
N ILE A 184 7.53 -6.20 17.79
CA ILE A 184 7.41 -5.13 16.80
C ILE A 184 6.78 -3.92 17.46
N GLN A 185 7.46 -2.76 17.39
CA GLN A 185 6.91 -1.50 17.88
C GLN A 185 5.74 -1.05 17.00
N VAL A 186 4.56 -0.87 17.59
CA VAL A 186 3.37 -0.36 16.89
C VAL A 186 3.16 1.11 17.20
N VAL A 187 3.02 1.92 16.15
CA VAL A 187 2.72 3.36 16.22
C VAL A 187 1.37 3.60 15.53
N GLU A 188 0.40 4.15 16.27
CA GLU A 188 -0.94 4.40 15.79
C GLU A 188 -1.15 5.89 15.51
N SER A 189 -1.44 6.29 14.28
CA SER A 189 -1.67 7.70 13.88
C SER A 189 -2.79 8.37 14.68
N ALA A 190 -3.79 7.60 15.10
CA ALA A 190 -4.90 8.08 15.94
C ALA A 190 -4.47 8.54 17.34
N ARG A 191 -3.29 8.13 17.81
CA ARG A 191 -2.79 8.44 19.16
C ARG A 191 -1.63 9.44 19.17
N CYS A 192 -0.77 9.38 18.16
CA CYS A 192 0.45 10.18 18.12
C CYS A 192 0.48 11.22 16.99
N GLY A 193 -0.53 11.24 16.10
CA GLY A 193 -0.51 12.11 14.92
C GLY A 193 0.49 11.61 13.88
N ALA A 194 1.26 12.52 13.27
CA ALA A 194 2.30 12.15 12.31
C ALA A 194 3.49 11.48 13.03
N ALA A 195 3.96 10.37 12.47
CA ALA A 195 5.23 9.77 12.88
C ALA A 195 6.36 10.41 12.06
N THR A 196 7.37 10.92 12.74
CA THR A 196 8.56 11.56 12.16
C THR A 196 9.81 10.79 12.53
#